data_4aee0dc03b2c324a2d74b0f56fb19b9d
#
_entry.id   4aee0dc03b2c324a2d74b0f56fb19b9d
#
_cell.length_a   1.000
_cell.length_b   1.000
_cell.length_c   1.000
_cell.angle_alpha   90.00
_cell.angle_beta   90.00
_cell.angle_gamma   90.00
#
_symmetry.space_group_name_H-M   'P 1'
#
loop_
_entity.id
_entity.type
_entity.pdbx_description
1 polymer ?
#
loop_
_entity_poly.entity_id
_entity_poly.type
_entity_poly.pdbx_seq_one_letter_code
_entity_poly.pdbx_strand_id
1 'polypeptide(L)'
;MISNLMRPRVHGSSAIRRMFEEGKKLASVYGPENVYDFSLGNPNVPAPDELRDAMIDILKTEDPLKLHGYMSNAGFDETRQAIAEDLNSRFGTSYSAANVVMTAGAASAMNITMRSILEPGDEVIVFAPYFLEYNNYLSNYGSVPVVIAPHPESGFMPDVQEMCAKITPKTKAVIINNPNNPTGAVYPAEVISQLADALKSKQEELGTVIYIISDEPYRELVYGDAKVPHIPDFYNNTLICYSYSKSLSLPGERIGYVLVPPQSDGWEEFVLSLSTANRMLGIVNAPSLQQLAIARCTGLRSNVAFYERNGADLYEGLTAMGFSCVKPDGAFYLWVKSPIDDDAAFCDELKDERVLSTPGSAFMGPGYFRLSYCVSHETVVNSMPSFRRVAERYFG
;
A
#
# COMPACT_ATOMS: atom_id res chain seq x y z
N MET A 1 9.37 25.21 -20.56
CA MET A 1 8.08 24.52 -20.76
C MET A 1 8.17 23.13 -20.17
N ILE A 2 7.14 22.68 -19.41
CA ILE A 2 7.06 21.30 -18.88
C ILE A 2 6.58 20.36 -19.98
N SER A 3 6.91 19.06 -19.86
CA SER A 3 6.51 18.03 -20.83
C SER A 3 4.99 17.86 -20.90
N ASN A 4 4.48 17.36 -22.02
CA ASN A 4 3.05 17.06 -22.20
C ASN A 4 2.58 15.97 -21.21
N LEU A 5 3.46 15.06 -20.83
CA LEU A 5 3.20 14.03 -19.80
C LEU A 5 2.95 14.65 -18.42
N MET A 6 3.72 15.68 -18.04
CA MET A 6 3.65 16.31 -16.72
C MET A 6 2.53 17.36 -16.59
N ARG A 7 2.16 17.99 -17.69
CA ARG A 7 1.17 19.09 -17.69
C ARG A 7 -0.15 18.72 -17.00
N PRO A 8 -0.85 17.62 -17.35
CA PRO A 8 -2.08 17.22 -16.68
C PRO A 8 -1.85 16.83 -15.21
N ARG A 9 -0.68 16.28 -14.88
CA ARG A 9 -0.35 15.84 -13.51
C ARG A 9 -0.08 16.99 -12.56
N VAL A 10 0.53 18.07 -13.05
CA VAL A 10 0.79 19.29 -12.25
C VAL A 10 -0.51 20.02 -11.94
N HIS A 11 -1.43 20.08 -12.91
CA HIS A 11 -2.71 20.79 -12.76
C HIS A 11 -3.82 19.92 -12.16
N GLY A 12 -3.70 18.59 -12.28
CA GLY A 12 -4.56 17.61 -11.61
C GLY A 12 -3.97 17.18 -10.26
N SER A 13 -3.85 18.12 -9.29
CA SER A 13 -3.39 17.74 -7.94
C SER A 13 -4.27 16.62 -7.40
N SER A 14 -3.64 15.55 -6.83
CA SER A 14 -4.39 14.44 -6.27
C SER A 14 -5.39 14.96 -5.22
N ALA A 15 -6.59 14.37 -5.14
CA ALA A 15 -7.60 14.74 -4.15
C ALA A 15 -7.03 14.68 -2.72
N ILE A 16 -6.19 13.68 -2.45
CA ILE A 16 -5.49 13.51 -1.16
C ILE A 16 -4.64 14.74 -0.84
N ARG A 17 -3.85 15.23 -1.80
CA ARG A 17 -2.99 16.39 -1.57
C ARG A 17 -3.79 17.68 -1.35
N ARG A 18 -4.86 17.87 -2.11
CA ARG A 18 -5.76 19.03 -1.93
C ARG A 18 -6.38 19.02 -0.54
N MET A 19 -6.90 17.87 -0.07
CA MET A 19 -7.46 17.74 1.27
C MET A 19 -6.44 18.06 2.36
N PHE A 20 -5.20 17.59 2.22
CA PHE A 20 -4.13 17.90 3.17
C PHE A 20 -3.80 19.41 3.22
N GLU A 21 -3.76 20.10 2.07
CA GLU A 21 -3.53 21.55 2.03
C GLU A 21 -4.73 22.33 2.60
N GLU A 22 -5.96 21.89 2.32
CA GLU A 22 -7.17 22.44 2.94
C GLU A 22 -7.19 22.24 4.47
N GLY A 23 -6.76 21.06 4.96
CA GLY A 23 -6.62 20.78 6.37
C GLY A 23 -5.72 21.78 7.10
N LYS A 24 -4.59 22.12 6.51
CA LYS A 24 -3.69 23.15 7.06
C LYS A 24 -4.35 24.53 7.14
N LYS A 25 -5.13 24.91 6.12
CA LYS A 25 -5.85 26.18 6.11
C LYS A 25 -6.92 26.19 7.20
N LEU A 26 -7.73 25.12 7.29
CA LEU A 26 -8.76 25.01 8.34
C LEU A 26 -8.14 25.05 9.74
N ALA A 27 -7.05 24.32 9.95
CA ALA A 27 -6.32 24.32 11.22
C ALA A 27 -5.79 25.71 11.61
N SER A 28 -5.39 26.53 10.63
CA SER A 28 -4.96 27.90 10.89
C SER A 28 -6.10 28.85 11.30
N VAL A 29 -7.36 28.51 10.95
CA VAL A 29 -8.55 29.31 11.25
C VAL A 29 -9.23 28.84 12.54
N TYR A 30 -9.38 27.54 12.71
CA TYR A 30 -10.20 26.96 13.80
C TYR A 30 -9.38 26.36 14.94
N GLY A 31 -8.05 26.29 14.82
CA GLY A 31 -7.18 25.53 15.69
C GLY A 31 -7.07 24.05 15.25
N PRO A 32 -5.86 23.44 15.33
CA PRO A 32 -5.64 22.06 14.86
C PRO A 32 -6.48 21.03 15.63
N GLU A 33 -6.82 21.29 16.89
CA GLU A 33 -7.63 20.42 17.74
C GLU A 33 -9.13 20.37 17.32
N ASN A 34 -9.55 21.31 16.47
CA ASN A 34 -10.92 21.41 15.97
C ASN A 34 -11.06 21.01 14.50
N VAL A 35 -10.02 20.45 13.90
CA VAL A 35 -10.01 19.93 12.52
C VAL A 35 -9.65 18.45 12.51
N TYR A 36 -10.53 17.63 12.00
CA TYR A 36 -10.44 16.17 12.04
C TYR A 36 -9.98 15.66 10.66
N ASP A 37 -8.66 15.55 10.49
CA ASP A 37 -8.07 15.22 9.19
C ASP A 37 -7.87 13.70 9.04
N PHE A 38 -8.81 13.04 8.36
CA PHE A 38 -8.75 11.64 7.95
C PHE A 38 -8.32 11.44 6.49
N SER A 39 -7.76 12.47 5.84
CA SER A 39 -7.44 12.40 4.41
C SER A 39 -6.14 11.65 4.10
N LEU A 40 -5.13 11.74 4.99
CA LEU A 40 -3.78 11.23 4.74
C LEU A 40 -3.47 9.98 5.55
N GLY A 41 -3.03 8.91 4.87
CA GLY A 41 -2.57 7.67 5.50
C GLY A 41 -1.12 7.78 6.03
N ASN A 42 -0.87 8.69 6.98
CA ASN A 42 0.44 8.83 7.62
C ASN A 42 0.39 8.25 9.05
N PRO A 43 1.22 7.23 9.39
CA PRO A 43 1.26 6.64 10.72
C PRO A 43 1.37 7.70 11.82
N ASN A 44 0.54 7.55 12.86
CA ASN A 44 0.52 8.43 14.04
C ASN A 44 0.93 7.68 15.33
N VAL A 45 1.63 6.57 15.18
CA VAL A 45 2.23 5.80 16.27
C VAL A 45 3.74 5.91 16.12
N PRO A 46 4.50 6.15 17.19
CA PRO A 46 5.95 6.21 17.10
C PRO A 46 6.54 4.86 16.65
N ALA A 47 7.70 4.93 15.98
CA ALA A 47 8.50 3.74 15.73
C ALA A 47 8.91 3.11 17.08
N PRO A 48 9.17 1.78 17.11
CA PRO A 48 9.71 1.12 18.31
C PRO A 48 11.02 1.77 18.79
N ASP A 49 11.20 1.91 20.11
CA ASP A 49 12.40 2.49 20.70
C ASP A 49 13.67 1.71 20.35
N GLU A 50 13.56 0.40 20.18
CA GLU A 50 14.63 -0.51 19.77
C GLU A 50 15.23 -0.10 18.41
N LEU A 51 14.43 0.43 17.50
CA LEU A 51 14.92 0.92 16.21
C LEU A 51 15.78 2.16 16.38
N ARG A 52 15.34 3.12 17.20
CA ARG A 52 16.12 4.32 17.53
C ARG A 52 17.45 3.94 18.17
N ASP A 53 17.42 3.02 19.14
CA ASP A 53 18.60 2.59 19.87
C ASP A 53 19.58 1.83 18.94
N ALA A 54 19.06 1.02 18.02
CA ALA A 54 19.86 0.37 16.97
C ALA A 54 20.53 1.40 16.05
N MET A 55 19.82 2.43 15.60
CA MET A 55 20.40 3.50 14.78
C MET A 55 21.52 4.27 15.51
N ILE A 56 21.30 4.59 16.79
CA ILE A 56 22.31 5.26 17.63
C ILE A 56 23.57 4.39 17.79
N ASP A 57 23.38 3.10 18.02
CA ASP A 57 24.51 2.16 18.16
C ASP A 57 25.28 2.01 16.85
N ILE A 58 24.59 1.85 15.71
CA ILE A 58 25.20 1.79 14.37
C ILE A 58 26.05 3.03 14.10
N LEU A 59 25.51 4.23 14.37
CA LEU A 59 26.26 5.48 14.19
C LEU A 59 27.52 5.58 15.04
N LYS A 60 27.59 4.89 16.18
CA LYS A 60 28.75 4.89 17.09
C LYS A 60 29.77 3.80 16.78
N THR A 61 29.32 2.66 16.25
CA THR A 61 30.13 1.44 16.22
C THR A 61 30.47 0.95 14.81
N GLU A 62 29.65 1.31 13.80
CA GLU A 62 29.90 0.83 12.43
C GLU A 62 31.07 1.56 11.78
N ASP A 63 31.80 0.88 10.89
CA ASP A 63 32.83 1.51 10.06
C ASP A 63 32.21 2.65 9.23
N PRO A 64 32.70 3.89 9.36
CA PRO A 64 32.17 5.03 8.62
C PRO A 64 32.25 4.85 7.10
N LEU A 65 33.23 4.15 6.57
CA LEU A 65 33.38 3.91 5.13
C LEU A 65 32.29 2.93 4.64
N LYS A 66 31.93 1.93 5.44
CA LYS A 66 30.80 1.03 5.14
C LYS A 66 29.48 1.76 5.29
N LEU A 67 29.29 2.51 6.39
CA LEU A 67 28.05 3.19 6.70
C LEU A 67 27.68 4.27 5.66
N HIS A 68 28.67 5.03 5.18
CA HIS A 68 28.46 6.16 4.28
C HIS A 68 28.86 5.89 2.82
N GLY A 69 29.43 4.72 2.55
CA GLY A 69 29.87 4.32 1.21
C GLY A 69 28.75 3.77 0.33
N TYR A 70 29.03 3.68 -0.97
CA TYR A 70 28.18 2.91 -1.87
C TYR A 70 28.28 1.40 -1.56
N MET A 71 27.18 0.70 -1.80
CA MET A 71 27.08 -0.75 -1.64
C MET A 71 26.58 -1.42 -2.92
N SER A 72 26.37 -2.73 -2.91
CA SER A 72 25.66 -3.45 -3.97
C SER A 72 24.30 -2.81 -4.25
N ASN A 73 23.89 -2.74 -5.53
CA ASN A 73 22.58 -2.19 -5.89
C ASN A 73 21.41 -3.01 -5.31
N ALA A 74 21.66 -4.27 -4.93
CA ALA A 74 20.68 -5.09 -4.20
C ALA A 74 20.58 -4.72 -2.70
N GLY A 75 21.54 -3.97 -2.15
CA GLY A 75 21.64 -3.64 -0.73
C GLY A 75 22.68 -4.49 0.01
N PHE A 76 22.83 -4.26 1.32
CA PHE A 76 23.72 -5.04 2.18
C PHE A 76 23.28 -6.49 2.29
N ASP A 77 24.21 -7.43 2.14
CA ASP A 77 23.93 -8.87 2.20
C ASP A 77 23.39 -9.28 3.57
N GLU A 78 23.95 -8.72 4.65
CA GLU A 78 23.50 -8.97 6.01
C GLU A 78 22.05 -8.54 6.25
N THR A 79 21.64 -7.40 5.68
CA THR A 79 20.25 -6.92 5.78
C THR A 79 19.30 -7.83 5.00
N ARG A 80 19.68 -8.17 3.78
CA ARG A 80 18.91 -9.05 2.90
C ARG A 80 18.76 -10.45 3.52
N GLN A 81 19.83 -10.96 4.15
CA GLN A 81 19.81 -12.24 4.86
C GLN A 81 18.91 -12.21 6.09
N ALA A 82 19.00 -11.16 6.91
CA ALA A 82 18.13 -11.02 8.09
C ALA A 82 16.62 -10.94 7.70
N ILE A 83 16.29 -10.27 6.60
CA ILE A 83 14.93 -10.24 6.06
C ILE A 83 14.50 -11.63 5.59
N ALA A 84 15.35 -12.34 4.86
CA ALA A 84 15.06 -13.70 4.40
C ALA A 84 14.81 -14.65 5.57
N GLU A 85 15.60 -14.57 6.63
CA GLU A 85 15.44 -15.39 7.84
C GLU A 85 14.14 -15.09 8.59
N ASP A 86 13.74 -13.81 8.72
CA ASP A 86 12.45 -13.45 9.30
C ASP A 86 11.28 -14.03 8.49
N LEU A 87 11.33 -13.89 7.15
CA LEU A 87 10.31 -14.46 6.27
C LEU A 87 10.25 -15.99 6.35
N ASN A 88 11.40 -16.66 6.40
CA ASN A 88 11.47 -18.12 6.54
C ASN A 88 10.86 -18.59 7.86
N SER A 89 11.15 -17.88 8.95
CA SER A 89 10.56 -18.17 10.26
C SER A 89 9.04 -18.00 10.29
N ARG A 90 8.53 -17.01 9.57
CA ARG A 90 7.09 -16.66 9.56
C ARG A 90 6.26 -17.55 8.64
N PHE A 91 6.83 -17.94 7.50
CA PHE A 91 6.09 -18.61 6.42
C PHE A 91 6.58 -20.04 6.12
N GLY A 92 7.62 -20.51 6.81
CA GLY A 92 8.16 -21.86 6.58
C GLY A 92 8.86 -22.00 5.22
N THR A 93 9.39 -20.92 4.68
CA THR A 93 10.07 -20.85 3.39
C THR A 93 11.58 -21.09 3.50
N SER A 94 12.30 -21.02 2.38
CA SER A 94 13.76 -21.19 2.30
C SER A 94 14.44 -20.08 1.50
N TYR A 95 14.04 -18.84 1.73
CA TYR A 95 14.67 -17.66 1.10
C TYR A 95 16.07 -17.40 1.62
N SER A 96 16.88 -16.74 0.82
CA SER A 96 18.22 -16.28 1.15
C SER A 96 18.39 -14.80 0.78
N ALA A 97 19.52 -14.20 1.11
CA ALA A 97 19.85 -12.86 0.66
C ALA A 97 19.71 -12.69 -0.85
N ALA A 98 19.95 -13.74 -1.65
CA ALA A 98 19.83 -13.70 -3.10
C ALA A 98 18.41 -13.41 -3.61
N ASN A 99 17.39 -13.67 -2.81
CA ASN A 99 15.98 -13.46 -3.16
C ASN A 99 15.48 -12.03 -2.87
N VAL A 100 16.25 -11.20 -2.17
CA VAL A 100 15.83 -9.89 -1.66
C VAL A 100 16.60 -8.77 -2.32
N VAL A 101 15.90 -7.72 -2.78
CA VAL A 101 16.51 -6.47 -3.28
C VAL A 101 15.96 -5.31 -2.45
N MET A 102 16.87 -4.58 -1.77
CA MET A 102 16.50 -3.44 -0.94
C MET A 102 16.06 -2.24 -1.78
N THR A 103 15.06 -1.51 -1.31
CA THR A 103 14.45 -0.41 -2.05
C THR A 103 14.17 0.80 -1.15
N ALA A 104 13.99 1.97 -1.76
CA ALA A 104 13.56 3.19 -1.07
C ALA A 104 12.03 3.17 -0.80
N GLY A 105 11.53 2.14 -0.11
CA GLY A 105 10.13 1.90 0.20
C GLY A 105 9.36 1.26 -0.96
N ALA A 106 8.04 0.97 -0.73
CA ALA A 106 7.21 0.25 -1.69
C ALA A 106 7.07 0.96 -3.04
N ALA A 107 7.00 2.29 -3.09
CA ALA A 107 6.93 3.02 -4.36
C ALA A 107 8.15 2.73 -5.26
N SER A 108 9.35 2.67 -4.68
CA SER A 108 10.56 2.27 -5.39
C SER A 108 10.50 0.79 -5.79
N ALA A 109 10.05 -0.09 -4.88
CA ALA A 109 9.87 -1.52 -5.14
C ALA A 109 8.94 -1.74 -6.35
N MET A 110 7.78 -1.12 -6.37
CA MET A 110 6.83 -1.17 -7.48
C MET A 110 7.45 -0.69 -8.80
N ASN A 111 8.15 0.45 -8.78
CA ASN A 111 8.75 1.02 -10.00
C ASN A 111 9.87 0.14 -10.56
N ILE A 112 10.79 -0.39 -9.75
CA ILE A 112 11.84 -1.30 -10.26
C ILE A 112 11.25 -2.62 -10.75
N THR A 113 10.19 -3.13 -10.11
CA THR A 113 9.46 -4.33 -10.56
C THR A 113 8.81 -4.08 -11.91
N MET A 114 8.03 -3.02 -12.05
CA MET A 114 7.40 -2.64 -13.31
C MET A 114 8.44 -2.39 -14.42
N ARG A 115 9.56 -1.71 -14.09
CA ARG A 115 10.65 -1.52 -15.07
C ARG A 115 11.26 -2.81 -15.58
N SER A 116 11.26 -3.85 -14.74
CA SER A 116 11.87 -5.16 -15.08
C SER A 116 10.97 -6.03 -15.95
N ILE A 117 9.64 -5.82 -15.97
CA ILE A 117 8.70 -6.71 -16.67
C ILE A 117 7.88 -6.03 -17.77
N LEU A 118 7.79 -4.69 -17.79
CA LEU A 118 6.87 -3.99 -18.68
C LEU A 118 7.56 -3.37 -19.87
N GLU A 119 6.93 -3.55 -21.03
CA GLU A 119 7.20 -2.85 -22.27
C GLU A 119 6.03 -1.91 -22.63
N PRO A 120 6.25 -0.89 -23.48
CA PRO A 120 5.16 -0.01 -23.93
C PRO A 120 4.01 -0.79 -24.58
N GLY A 121 2.80 -0.57 -24.09
CA GLY A 121 1.59 -1.24 -24.55
C GLY A 121 1.23 -2.52 -23.80
N ASP A 122 2.07 -2.98 -22.87
CA ASP A 122 1.71 -4.07 -21.96
C ASP A 122 0.58 -3.68 -21.02
N GLU A 123 -0.22 -4.66 -20.64
CA GLU A 123 -1.39 -4.50 -19.78
C GLU A 123 -1.12 -5.02 -18.37
N VAL A 124 -1.59 -4.25 -17.39
CA VAL A 124 -1.52 -4.63 -15.97
C VAL A 124 -2.91 -4.54 -15.35
N ILE A 125 -3.41 -5.65 -14.82
CA ILE A 125 -4.72 -5.72 -14.18
C ILE A 125 -4.64 -5.11 -12.78
N VAL A 126 -5.66 -4.30 -12.45
CA VAL A 126 -5.87 -3.71 -11.11
C VAL A 126 -7.33 -3.86 -10.71
N PHE A 127 -7.58 -4.13 -9.43
CA PHE A 127 -8.94 -4.29 -8.88
C PHE A 127 -9.38 -2.99 -8.22
N ALA A 128 -10.43 -2.37 -8.74
CA ALA A 128 -11.00 -1.17 -8.13
C ALA A 128 -11.84 -1.53 -6.86
N PRO A 129 -11.82 -0.68 -5.83
CA PRO A 129 -11.02 0.54 -5.72
C PRO A 129 -9.57 0.25 -5.39
N TYR A 130 -8.64 1.08 -5.90
CA TYR A 130 -7.19 0.87 -5.73
C TYR A 130 -6.42 2.18 -5.54
N PHE A 131 -5.18 2.09 -5.11
CA PHE A 131 -4.26 3.21 -4.95
C PHE A 131 -3.86 3.79 -6.31
N LEU A 132 -4.37 4.98 -6.64
CA LEU A 132 -4.24 5.57 -7.99
C LEU A 132 -2.81 5.86 -8.46
N GLU A 133 -1.83 5.87 -7.56
CA GLU A 133 -0.43 6.02 -7.98
C GLU A 133 0.05 4.87 -8.89
N TYR A 134 -0.62 3.71 -8.88
CA TYR A 134 -0.32 2.65 -9.86
C TYR A 134 -0.47 3.16 -11.30
N ASN A 135 -1.46 4.00 -11.60
CA ASN A 135 -1.62 4.60 -12.92
C ASN A 135 -0.41 5.47 -13.30
N ASN A 136 0.14 6.21 -12.34
CA ASN A 136 1.33 7.03 -12.56
C ASN A 136 2.56 6.14 -12.81
N TYR A 137 2.73 5.07 -12.01
CA TYR A 137 3.84 4.14 -12.18
C TYR A 137 3.77 3.44 -13.54
N LEU A 138 2.63 2.89 -13.93
CA LEU A 138 2.41 2.24 -15.22
C LEU A 138 2.67 3.19 -16.40
N SER A 139 2.19 4.43 -16.29
CA SER A 139 2.38 5.43 -17.34
C SER A 139 3.85 5.80 -17.60
N ASN A 140 4.75 5.62 -16.60
CA ASN A 140 6.18 5.84 -16.78
C ASN A 140 6.80 4.86 -17.79
N TYR A 141 6.15 3.71 -18.01
CA TYR A 141 6.60 2.64 -18.91
C TYR A 141 5.73 2.52 -20.16
N GLY A 142 4.75 3.39 -20.34
CA GLY A 142 3.80 3.32 -21.46
C GLY A 142 2.84 2.13 -21.38
N SER A 143 2.68 1.54 -20.20
CA SER A 143 1.79 0.40 -19.95
C SER A 143 0.38 0.85 -19.61
N VAL A 144 -0.60 -0.02 -19.79
CA VAL A 144 -2.02 0.26 -19.70
C VAL A 144 -2.63 -0.43 -18.48
N PRO A 145 -3.25 0.29 -17.53
CA PRO A 145 -4.04 -0.33 -16.48
C PRO A 145 -5.34 -0.92 -17.05
N VAL A 146 -5.59 -2.20 -16.79
CA VAL A 146 -6.85 -2.89 -17.07
C VAL A 146 -7.63 -3.00 -15.76
N VAL A 147 -8.65 -2.16 -15.61
CA VAL A 147 -9.40 -2.04 -14.36
C VAL A 147 -10.50 -3.09 -14.28
N ILE A 148 -10.50 -3.91 -13.22
CA ILE A 148 -11.65 -4.74 -12.82
C ILE A 148 -12.57 -3.87 -11.98
N ALA A 149 -13.87 -3.92 -12.25
CA ALA A 149 -14.86 -3.09 -11.58
C ALA A 149 -14.94 -3.37 -10.06
N PRO A 150 -15.32 -2.40 -9.23
CA PRO A 150 -15.54 -2.64 -7.81
C PRO A 150 -16.81 -3.47 -7.59
N HIS A 151 -16.74 -4.45 -6.69
CA HIS A 151 -17.85 -5.34 -6.33
C HIS A 151 -18.22 -5.17 -4.85
N PRO A 152 -19.06 -4.17 -4.49
CA PRO A 152 -19.46 -3.91 -3.10
C PRO A 152 -20.17 -5.08 -2.44
N GLU A 153 -20.93 -5.86 -3.22
CA GLU A 153 -21.68 -7.05 -2.77
C GLU A 153 -20.78 -8.19 -2.29
N SER A 154 -19.55 -8.24 -2.78
CA SER A 154 -18.53 -9.21 -2.33
C SER A 154 -17.60 -8.64 -1.23
N GLY A 155 -17.89 -7.43 -0.69
CA GLY A 155 -16.99 -6.74 0.22
C GLY A 155 -15.70 -6.24 -0.47
N PHE A 156 -15.77 -5.93 -1.76
CA PHE A 156 -14.67 -5.48 -2.60
C PHE A 156 -13.56 -6.54 -2.79
N MET A 157 -13.92 -7.80 -2.73
CA MET A 157 -13.00 -8.88 -3.12
C MET A 157 -12.75 -8.86 -4.62
N PRO A 158 -11.54 -9.29 -5.08
CA PRO A 158 -11.22 -9.43 -6.50
C PRO A 158 -12.22 -10.31 -7.26
N ASP A 159 -12.80 -9.81 -8.34
CA ASP A 159 -13.60 -10.63 -9.25
C ASP A 159 -12.69 -11.39 -10.21
N VAL A 160 -12.52 -12.68 -9.95
CA VAL A 160 -11.68 -13.59 -10.74
C VAL A 160 -12.29 -13.86 -12.12
N GLN A 161 -13.61 -13.87 -12.26
CA GLN A 161 -14.26 -14.14 -13.54
C GLN A 161 -14.10 -12.95 -14.50
N GLU A 162 -14.34 -11.72 -14.01
CA GLU A 162 -14.08 -10.52 -14.79
C GLU A 162 -12.60 -10.39 -15.15
N MET A 163 -11.69 -10.70 -14.21
CA MET A 163 -10.24 -10.74 -14.46
C MET A 163 -9.92 -11.66 -15.63
N CYS A 164 -10.41 -12.92 -15.60
CA CYS A 164 -10.17 -13.90 -16.69
C CYS A 164 -10.68 -13.42 -18.04
N ALA A 165 -11.83 -12.74 -18.06
CA ALA A 165 -12.41 -12.20 -19.29
C ALA A 165 -11.59 -11.03 -19.89
N LYS A 166 -10.82 -10.33 -19.07
CA LYS A 166 -10.00 -9.18 -19.47
C LYS A 166 -8.53 -9.50 -19.73
N ILE A 167 -8.07 -10.71 -19.41
CA ILE A 167 -6.70 -11.15 -19.71
C ILE A 167 -6.54 -11.31 -21.22
N THR A 168 -5.49 -10.70 -21.76
CA THR A 168 -5.08 -10.77 -23.17
C THR A 168 -3.62 -11.24 -23.30
N PRO A 169 -3.11 -11.53 -24.50
CA PRO A 169 -1.69 -11.80 -24.70
C PRO A 169 -0.74 -10.65 -24.30
N LYS A 170 -1.26 -9.43 -24.06
CA LYS A 170 -0.51 -8.27 -23.57
C LYS A 170 -0.48 -8.17 -22.07
N THR A 171 -1.29 -8.96 -21.36
CA THR A 171 -1.33 -8.93 -19.88
C THR A 171 -0.04 -9.50 -19.33
N LYS A 172 0.71 -8.67 -18.58
CA LYS A 172 2.00 -9.03 -17.98
C LYS A 172 1.92 -9.22 -16.47
N ALA A 173 1.01 -8.51 -15.82
CA ALA A 173 0.88 -8.60 -14.36
C ALA A 173 -0.52 -8.31 -13.88
N VAL A 174 -0.77 -8.75 -12.64
CA VAL A 174 -1.91 -8.40 -11.81
C VAL A 174 -1.38 -7.78 -10.53
N ILE A 175 -1.85 -6.61 -10.12
CA ILE A 175 -1.48 -5.98 -8.85
C ILE A 175 -2.48 -6.39 -7.77
N ILE A 176 -1.96 -6.94 -6.67
CA ILE A 176 -2.71 -7.26 -5.45
C ILE A 176 -2.19 -6.37 -4.32
N ASN A 177 -3.05 -5.60 -3.68
CA ASN A 177 -2.73 -4.83 -2.47
C ASN A 177 -3.51 -5.42 -1.30
N ASN A 178 -2.81 -6.13 -0.41
CA ASN A 178 -3.43 -6.88 0.67
C ASN A 178 -2.62 -6.76 1.99
N PRO A 179 -3.18 -6.19 3.06
CA PRO A 179 -4.49 -5.52 3.20
C PRO A 179 -4.67 -4.33 2.27
N ASN A 180 -5.91 -4.09 1.84
CA ASN A 180 -6.22 -3.17 0.75
C ASN A 180 -6.31 -1.70 1.19
N ASN A 181 -5.73 -0.83 0.40
CA ASN A 181 -5.98 0.60 0.38
C ASN A 181 -6.81 0.92 -0.89
N PRO A 182 -8.07 1.37 -0.80
CA PRO A 182 -8.63 2.15 0.33
C PRO A 182 -9.61 1.41 1.25
N THR A 183 -9.95 0.14 0.98
CA THR A 183 -11.12 -0.51 1.61
C THR A 183 -10.90 -1.03 3.03
N GLY A 184 -9.63 -1.28 3.43
CA GLY A 184 -9.32 -1.98 4.67
C GLY A 184 -9.61 -3.49 4.63
N ALA A 185 -10.07 -4.01 3.49
CA ALA A 185 -10.34 -5.44 3.32
C ALA A 185 -9.06 -6.27 3.31
N VAL A 186 -9.14 -7.49 3.84
CA VAL A 186 -8.10 -8.51 3.75
C VAL A 186 -8.59 -9.62 2.85
N TYR A 187 -7.88 -9.88 1.76
CA TYR A 187 -8.22 -10.95 0.83
C TYR A 187 -7.80 -12.31 1.44
N PRO A 188 -8.75 -13.22 1.70
CA PRO A 188 -8.47 -14.50 2.34
C PRO A 188 -7.78 -15.48 1.38
N ALA A 189 -7.26 -16.58 1.95
CA ALA A 189 -6.54 -17.61 1.20
C ALA A 189 -7.37 -18.20 0.04
N GLU A 190 -8.67 -18.34 0.21
CA GLU A 190 -9.58 -18.87 -0.79
C GLU A 190 -9.65 -18.01 -2.03
N VAL A 191 -9.71 -16.67 -1.87
CA VAL A 191 -9.70 -15.71 -2.99
C VAL A 191 -8.36 -15.72 -3.70
N ILE A 192 -7.25 -15.77 -2.94
CA ILE A 192 -5.90 -15.83 -3.51
C ILE A 192 -5.70 -17.15 -4.28
N SER A 193 -6.20 -18.28 -3.75
CA SER A 193 -6.14 -19.58 -4.46
C SER A 193 -6.89 -19.55 -5.78
N GLN A 194 -8.13 -19.05 -5.78
CA GLN A 194 -8.95 -18.94 -7.00
C GLN A 194 -8.27 -18.06 -8.05
N LEU A 195 -7.68 -16.95 -7.63
CA LEU A 195 -6.94 -16.04 -8.49
C LEU A 195 -5.69 -16.71 -9.06
N ALA A 196 -4.93 -17.42 -8.23
CA ALA A 196 -3.74 -18.15 -8.64
C ALA A 196 -4.06 -19.25 -9.67
N ASP A 197 -5.11 -20.05 -9.43
CA ASP A 197 -5.51 -21.13 -10.34
C ASP A 197 -6.00 -20.58 -11.68
N ALA A 198 -6.75 -19.47 -11.66
CA ALA A 198 -7.15 -18.78 -12.88
C ALA A 198 -5.95 -18.25 -13.70
N LEU A 199 -4.96 -17.66 -13.03
CA LEU A 199 -3.74 -17.18 -13.69
C LEU A 199 -2.91 -18.33 -14.26
N LYS A 200 -2.75 -19.46 -13.56
CA LYS A 200 -2.07 -20.67 -14.08
C LYS A 200 -2.74 -21.14 -15.37
N SER A 201 -4.07 -21.28 -15.36
CA SER A 201 -4.83 -21.67 -16.55
C SER A 201 -4.65 -20.71 -17.72
N LYS A 202 -4.66 -19.40 -17.45
CA LYS A 202 -4.47 -18.38 -18.49
C LYS A 202 -3.04 -18.34 -19.04
N GLN A 203 -2.02 -18.56 -18.22
CA GLN A 203 -0.63 -18.71 -18.68
C GLN A 203 -0.48 -19.91 -19.63
N GLU A 204 -1.07 -21.06 -19.28
CA GLU A 204 -1.06 -22.25 -20.14
C GLU A 204 -1.79 -21.99 -21.47
N GLU A 205 -2.97 -21.35 -21.42
CA GLU A 205 -3.75 -20.99 -22.61
C GLU A 205 -2.98 -20.06 -23.57
N LEU A 206 -2.31 -19.04 -23.02
CA LEU A 206 -1.66 -17.98 -23.79
C LEU A 206 -0.18 -18.24 -24.11
N GLY A 207 0.46 -19.20 -23.42
CA GLY A 207 1.88 -19.49 -23.57
C GLY A 207 2.78 -18.33 -23.11
N THR A 208 2.32 -17.54 -22.11
CA THR A 208 3.04 -16.37 -21.59
C THR A 208 3.03 -16.35 -20.07
N VAL A 209 4.03 -15.71 -19.46
CA VAL A 209 4.10 -15.53 -18.01
C VAL A 209 3.29 -14.30 -17.61
N ILE A 210 2.45 -14.44 -16.58
CA ILE A 210 1.71 -13.35 -15.94
C ILE A 210 2.16 -13.29 -14.48
N TYR A 211 2.71 -12.16 -14.04
CA TYR A 211 3.18 -11.98 -12.66
C TYR A 211 2.07 -11.51 -11.73
N ILE A 212 2.12 -11.92 -10.46
CA ILE A 212 1.44 -11.19 -9.38
C ILE A 212 2.45 -10.20 -8.80
N ILE A 213 2.15 -8.91 -8.85
CA ILE A 213 2.84 -7.88 -8.08
C ILE A 213 2.06 -7.69 -6.79
N SER A 214 2.59 -8.22 -5.68
CA SER A 214 1.97 -8.11 -4.36
C SER A 214 2.50 -6.87 -3.64
N ASP A 215 1.67 -5.83 -3.54
CA ASP A 215 1.98 -4.61 -2.81
C ASP A 215 1.54 -4.75 -1.36
N GLU A 216 2.50 -4.94 -0.44
CA GLU A 216 2.27 -5.39 0.93
C GLU A 216 2.73 -4.41 2.04
N PRO A 217 2.53 -3.10 1.92
CA PRO A 217 2.96 -2.17 2.95
C PRO A 217 2.16 -2.30 4.26
N TYR A 218 1.00 -2.97 4.23
CA TYR A 218 0.08 -3.13 5.36
C TYR A 218 0.04 -4.55 5.92
N ARG A 219 0.89 -5.49 5.46
CA ARG A 219 0.86 -6.92 5.82
C ARG A 219 0.73 -7.18 7.32
N GLU A 220 1.40 -6.40 8.16
CA GLU A 220 1.39 -6.54 9.61
C GLU A 220 0.21 -5.82 10.30
N LEU A 221 -0.51 -4.99 9.58
CA LEU A 221 -1.65 -4.26 10.10
C LEU A 221 -2.93 -5.05 9.83
N VAL A 222 -3.20 -6.06 10.64
CA VAL A 222 -4.39 -6.91 10.58
C VAL A 222 -5.03 -7.00 11.97
N TYR A 223 -6.34 -7.19 12.00
CA TYR A 223 -7.15 -7.09 13.19
C TYR A 223 -7.93 -8.39 13.44
N GLY A 224 -8.20 -8.68 14.71
CA GLY A 224 -8.91 -9.90 15.10
C GLY A 224 -8.22 -11.16 14.57
N ASP A 225 -9.01 -12.03 13.92
CA ASP A 225 -8.54 -13.31 13.36
C ASP A 225 -8.08 -13.22 11.90
N ALA A 226 -8.07 -12.01 11.30
CA ALA A 226 -7.69 -11.82 9.92
C ALA A 226 -6.22 -12.21 9.67
N LYS A 227 -5.97 -12.91 8.56
CA LYS A 227 -4.63 -13.35 8.15
C LYS A 227 -4.37 -12.99 6.70
N VAL A 228 -3.22 -12.38 6.44
CA VAL A 228 -2.75 -12.12 5.08
C VAL A 228 -2.04 -13.35 4.56
N PRO A 229 -2.55 -14.00 3.49
CA PRO A 229 -1.90 -15.16 2.89
C PRO A 229 -0.50 -14.80 2.38
N HIS A 230 0.42 -15.76 2.40
CA HIS A 230 1.70 -15.63 1.69
C HIS A 230 1.48 -16.05 0.24
N ILE A 231 1.32 -15.08 -0.66
CA ILE A 231 0.90 -15.33 -2.05
C ILE A 231 1.81 -16.30 -2.80
N PRO A 232 3.15 -16.32 -2.58
CA PRO A 232 4.03 -17.32 -3.20
C PRO A 232 3.68 -18.79 -2.92
N ASP A 233 2.95 -19.09 -1.83
CA ASP A 233 2.47 -20.45 -1.53
C ASP A 233 1.38 -20.92 -2.52
N PHE A 234 0.74 -19.99 -3.22
CA PHE A 234 -0.33 -20.24 -4.18
C PHE A 234 0.12 -20.08 -5.63
N TYR A 235 1.04 -19.12 -5.87
CA TYR A 235 1.45 -18.74 -7.22
C TYR A 235 2.94 -18.40 -7.29
N ASN A 236 3.71 -19.18 -8.04
CA ASN A 236 5.17 -19.08 -8.11
C ASN A 236 5.65 -17.73 -8.62
N ASN A 237 5.03 -17.22 -9.72
CA ASN A 237 5.44 -15.97 -10.36
C ASN A 237 4.88 -14.74 -9.59
N THR A 238 5.18 -14.68 -8.29
CA THR A 238 4.79 -13.59 -7.39
C THR A 238 6.01 -12.75 -7.01
N LEU A 239 5.86 -11.43 -7.10
CA LEU A 239 6.87 -10.44 -6.72
C LEU A 239 6.33 -9.64 -5.56
N ILE A 240 6.91 -9.78 -4.37
CA ILE A 240 6.43 -9.07 -3.18
C ILE A 240 7.15 -7.72 -3.07
N CYS A 241 6.39 -6.64 -3.13
CA CYS A 241 6.84 -5.26 -2.90
C CYS A 241 6.45 -4.84 -1.47
N TYR A 242 7.43 -4.73 -0.59
CA TYR A 242 7.22 -4.45 0.83
C TYR A 242 7.79 -3.09 1.26
N SER A 243 7.23 -2.52 2.32
CA SER A 243 7.74 -1.30 2.96
C SER A 243 7.57 -1.32 4.48
N TYR A 244 8.58 -0.85 5.19
CA TYR A 244 8.52 -0.63 6.63
C TYR A 244 7.79 0.67 7.02
N SER A 245 7.28 1.41 6.05
CA SER A 245 6.57 2.68 6.27
C SER A 245 5.39 2.57 7.23
N LYS A 246 4.72 1.40 7.28
CA LYS A 246 3.50 1.20 8.09
C LYS A 246 3.77 0.27 9.26
N SER A 247 4.44 -0.85 9.04
CA SER A 247 4.75 -1.85 10.07
C SER A 247 5.64 -1.32 11.19
N LEU A 248 6.57 -0.42 10.88
CA LEU A 248 7.48 0.23 11.85
C LEU A 248 7.26 1.75 11.97
N SER A 249 6.22 2.31 11.36
CA SER A 249 5.97 3.77 11.35
C SER A 249 7.14 4.59 10.79
N LEU A 250 7.74 4.16 9.68
CA LEU A 250 8.94 4.75 9.07
C LEU A 250 8.70 5.35 7.67
N PRO A 251 7.61 6.09 7.40
CA PRO A 251 7.34 6.58 6.04
C PRO A 251 8.40 7.58 5.55
N GLY A 252 9.04 8.32 6.45
CA GLY A 252 10.11 9.26 6.13
C GLY A 252 11.46 8.62 5.86
N GLU A 253 11.71 7.41 6.34
CA GLU A 253 13.00 6.71 6.25
C GLU A 253 13.24 6.06 4.88
N ARG A 254 12.19 5.89 4.08
CA ARG A 254 12.26 5.36 2.71
C ARG A 254 12.97 4.00 2.64
N ILE A 255 12.47 3.00 3.35
CA ILE A 255 13.06 1.65 3.41
C ILE A 255 12.01 0.56 3.13
N GLY A 256 12.37 -0.40 2.29
CA GLY A 256 11.56 -1.53 1.87
C GLY A 256 12.39 -2.52 1.05
N TYR A 257 11.73 -3.48 0.44
CA TYR A 257 12.38 -4.48 -0.42
C TYR A 257 11.44 -5.04 -1.49
N VAL A 258 12.03 -5.67 -2.51
CA VAL A 258 11.36 -6.64 -3.36
C VAL A 258 11.86 -8.03 -2.99
N LEU A 259 10.95 -8.98 -2.78
CA LEU A 259 11.26 -10.41 -2.67
C LEU A 259 10.89 -11.11 -3.98
N VAL A 260 11.81 -11.87 -4.52
CA VAL A 260 11.61 -12.77 -5.66
C VAL A 260 11.75 -14.21 -5.18
N PRO A 261 10.67 -14.99 -5.10
CA PRO A 261 10.72 -16.38 -4.67
C PRO A 261 11.61 -17.23 -5.58
N PRO A 262 12.37 -18.20 -5.06
CA PRO A 262 13.27 -19.03 -5.87
C PRO A 262 12.54 -19.98 -6.83
N GLN A 263 11.23 -20.19 -6.63
CA GLN A 263 10.37 -20.96 -7.51
C GLN A 263 9.78 -20.14 -8.68
N SER A 264 10.02 -18.81 -8.72
CA SER A 264 9.61 -17.96 -9.85
C SER A 264 10.47 -18.27 -11.09
N ASP A 265 9.83 -18.25 -12.23
CA ASP A 265 10.53 -18.50 -13.51
C ASP A 265 11.62 -17.44 -13.75
N GLY A 266 12.88 -17.93 -13.90
CA GLY A 266 14.03 -17.04 -14.16
C GLY A 266 14.39 -16.10 -13.01
N TRP A 267 14.10 -16.46 -11.77
CA TRP A 267 14.24 -15.60 -10.59
C TRP A 267 15.63 -14.95 -10.43
N GLU A 268 16.72 -15.66 -10.77
CA GLU A 268 18.10 -15.15 -10.67
C GLU A 268 18.31 -13.96 -11.61
N GLU A 269 17.92 -14.10 -12.87
CA GLU A 269 17.98 -13.02 -13.87
C GLU A 269 17.05 -11.87 -13.46
N PHE A 270 15.91 -12.21 -12.86
CA PHE A 270 14.96 -11.20 -12.39
C PHE A 270 15.54 -10.32 -11.26
N VAL A 271 16.22 -10.92 -10.28
CA VAL A 271 16.93 -10.18 -9.23
C VAL A 271 18.02 -9.27 -9.78
N LEU A 272 18.76 -9.72 -10.80
CA LEU A 272 19.73 -8.89 -11.51
C LEU A 272 19.05 -7.73 -12.24
N SER A 273 17.89 -7.97 -12.85
CA SER A 273 17.09 -6.93 -13.50
C SER A 273 16.62 -5.88 -12.51
N LEU A 274 16.08 -6.28 -11.36
CA LEU A 274 15.65 -5.36 -10.28
C LEU A 274 16.81 -4.48 -9.79
N SER A 275 17.98 -5.09 -9.56
CA SER A 275 19.18 -4.37 -9.12
C SER A 275 19.67 -3.38 -10.17
N THR A 276 19.55 -3.76 -11.44
CA THR A 276 19.88 -2.89 -12.59
C THR A 276 18.86 -1.74 -12.70
N ALA A 277 17.56 -2.03 -12.53
CA ALA A 277 16.50 -1.04 -12.54
C ALA A 277 16.66 0.01 -11.42
N ASN A 278 17.09 -0.41 -10.21
CA ASN A 278 17.44 0.51 -9.13
C ASN A 278 18.46 1.56 -9.59
N ARG A 279 19.51 1.14 -10.29
CA ARG A 279 20.52 2.03 -10.84
C ARG A 279 19.98 2.89 -11.99
N MET A 280 19.27 2.28 -12.94
CA MET A 280 18.73 2.97 -14.12
C MET A 280 17.74 4.07 -13.77
N LEU A 281 16.93 3.88 -12.71
CA LEU A 281 15.96 4.86 -12.24
C LEU A 281 16.57 5.93 -11.33
N GLY A 282 17.90 5.88 -11.09
CA GLY A 282 18.61 6.86 -10.28
C GLY A 282 18.40 6.70 -8.77
N ILE A 283 17.81 5.61 -8.33
CA ILE A 283 17.64 5.29 -6.89
C ILE A 283 18.97 4.81 -6.33
N VAL A 284 19.68 3.98 -7.10
CA VAL A 284 21.00 3.38 -6.86
C VAL A 284 20.99 2.38 -5.70
N ASN A 285 20.71 2.86 -4.48
CA ASN A 285 20.64 2.06 -3.24
C ASN A 285 19.52 2.58 -2.34
N ALA A 286 18.96 1.71 -1.50
CA ALA A 286 18.23 2.14 -0.32
C ALA A 286 19.19 2.77 0.71
N PRO A 287 18.73 3.67 1.60
CA PRO A 287 19.59 4.32 2.59
C PRO A 287 20.30 3.32 3.51
N SER A 288 21.62 3.50 3.68
CA SER A 288 22.49 2.54 4.36
C SER A 288 22.18 2.36 5.85
N LEU A 289 22.03 3.46 6.59
CA LEU A 289 21.70 3.42 8.02
C LEU A 289 20.39 2.67 8.27
N GLN A 290 19.39 2.93 7.45
CA GLN A 290 18.07 2.28 7.56
C GLN A 290 18.16 0.78 7.26
N GLN A 291 18.96 0.37 6.27
CA GLN A 291 19.17 -1.05 6.00
C GLN A 291 19.79 -1.75 7.21
N LEU A 292 20.87 -1.21 7.77
CA LEU A 292 21.53 -1.79 8.94
C LEU A 292 20.62 -1.82 10.17
N ALA A 293 19.80 -0.77 10.37
CA ALA A 293 18.85 -0.73 11.46
C ALA A 293 17.75 -1.79 11.30
N ILE A 294 17.21 -1.98 10.08
CA ILE A 294 16.22 -3.02 9.80
C ILE A 294 16.81 -4.41 10.06
N ALA A 295 18.07 -4.68 9.69
CA ALA A 295 18.71 -5.96 9.95
C ALA A 295 18.71 -6.34 11.44
N ARG A 296 18.75 -5.36 12.34
CA ARG A 296 18.70 -5.56 13.80
C ARG A 296 17.27 -5.57 14.37
N CYS A 297 16.28 -5.19 13.58
CA CYS A 297 14.91 -4.94 14.02
C CYS A 297 13.87 -5.78 13.25
N THR A 298 14.30 -6.86 12.57
CA THR A 298 13.38 -7.80 11.93
C THR A 298 12.41 -8.38 12.97
N GLY A 299 11.14 -8.52 12.60
CA GLY A 299 10.09 -9.02 13.50
C GLY A 299 9.48 -7.96 14.44
N LEU A 300 10.09 -6.76 14.61
CA LEU A 300 9.47 -5.67 15.36
C LEU A 300 8.28 -5.08 14.59
N ARG A 301 7.34 -4.51 15.35
CA ARG A 301 6.13 -3.87 14.80
C ARG A 301 5.76 -2.65 15.64
N SER A 302 5.13 -1.66 14.99
CA SER A 302 4.49 -0.55 15.69
C SER A 302 3.25 -1.05 16.47
N ASN A 303 2.65 -0.16 17.27
CA ASN A 303 1.46 -0.50 18.06
C ASN A 303 0.22 -0.69 17.16
N VAL A 304 0.02 -1.90 16.64
CA VAL A 304 -1.14 -2.25 15.79
C VAL A 304 -2.46 -2.11 16.53
N ALA A 305 -2.50 -2.44 17.83
CA ALA A 305 -3.72 -2.35 18.65
C ALA A 305 -4.26 -0.91 18.74
N PHE A 306 -3.40 0.09 18.59
CA PHE A 306 -3.83 1.49 18.51
C PHE A 306 -4.71 1.74 17.27
N TYR A 307 -4.32 1.22 16.12
CA TYR A 307 -5.10 1.36 14.89
C TYR A 307 -6.36 0.53 14.92
N GLU A 308 -6.30 -0.70 15.46
CA GLU A 308 -7.48 -1.56 15.65
C GLU A 308 -8.57 -0.85 16.45
N ARG A 309 -8.19 -0.25 17.59
CA ARG A 309 -9.10 0.54 18.43
C ARG A 309 -9.70 1.71 17.66
N ASN A 310 -8.89 2.54 17.00
CA ASN A 310 -9.37 3.68 16.24
C ASN A 310 -10.35 3.25 15.11
N GLY A 311 -10.02 2.17 14.42
CA GLY A 311 -10.87 1.60 13.37
C GLY A 311 -12.20 1.08 13.90
N ALA A 312 -12.19 0.38 15.05
CA ALA A 312 -13.40 -0.12 15.69
C ALA A 312 -14.32 1.02 16.15
N ASP A 313 -13.77 2.01 16.88
CA ASP A 313 -14.56 3.13 17.38
C ASP A 313 -15.16 3.97 16.24
N LEU A 314 -14.41 4.18 15.17
CA LEU A 314 -14.89 4.92 13.99
C LEU A 314 -15.98 4.11 13.24
N TYR A 315 -15.77 2.82 13.03
CA TYR A 315 -16.72 1.92 12.37
C TYR A 315 -18.04 1.83 13.17
N GLU A 316 -17.98 1.57 14.47
CA GLU A 316 -19.16 1.46 15.34
C GLU A 316 -19.90 2.78 15.43
N GLY A 317 -19.18 3.90 15.62
CA GLY A 317 -19.77 5.23 15.70
C GLY A 317 -20.53 5.61 14.42
N LEU A 318 -19.92 5.43 13.25
CA LEU A 318 -20.57 5.77 11.97
C LEU A 318 -21.73 4.83 11.65
N THR A 319 -21.58 3.53 11.89
CA THR A 319 -22.65 2.56 11.67
C THR A 319 -23.87 2.87 12.57
N ALA A 320 -23.66 3.24 13.83
CA ALA A 320 -24.73 3.66 14.74
C ALA A 320 -25.44 4.94 14.29
N MET A 321 -24.80 5.77 13.46
CA MET A 321 -25.39 6.98 12.86
C MET A 321 -26.11 6.69 11.51
N GLY A 322 -26.11 5.46 11.02
CA GLY A 322 -26.76 5.06 9.77
C GLY A 322 -25.86 4.95 8.55
N PHE A 323 -24.56 5.25 8.66
CA PHE A 323 -23.64 5.03 7.53
C PHE A 323 -23.40 3.54 7.27
N SER A 324 -23.31 3.18 5.99
CA SER A 324 -22.88 1.85 5.57
C SER A 324 -21.37 1.83 5.40
N CYS A 325 -20.68 1.04 6.23
CA CYS A 325 -19.22 0.96 6.24
C CYS A 325 -18.75 -0.46 5.91
N VAL A 326 -17.64 -0.58 5.18
CA VAL A 326 -16.90 -1.85 5.11
C VAL A 326 -16.15 -2.01 6.42
N LYS A 327 -16.39 -3.11 7.14
CA LYS A 327 -15.64 -3.39 8.36
C LYS A 327 -14.16 -3.60 8.00
N PRO A 328 -13.23 -2.83 8.59
CA PRO A 328 -11.82 -2.98 8.27
C PRO A 328 -11.25 -4.21 8.99
N ASP A 329 -10.67 -5.14 8.22
CA ASP A 329 -9.93 -6.30 8.74
C ASP A 329 -8.42 -6.04 8.75
N GLY A 330 -7.96 -4.95 8.13
CA GLY A 330 -6.56 -4.55 8.10
C GLY A 330 -6.32 -3.14 7.57
N ALA A 331 -5.05 -2.79 7.37
CA ALA A 331 -4.57 -1.45 7.06
C ALA A 331 -5.00 -0.43 8.14
N PHE A 332 -5.30 0.80 7.77
CA PHE A 332 -5.86 1.81 8.69
C PHE A 332 -6.83 2.74 7.95
N TYR A 333 -7.68 2.12 7.10
CA TYR A 333 -8.67 2.83 6.31
C TYR A 333 -10.07 2.28 6.57
N LEU A 334 -11.02 3.20 6.70
CA LEU A 334 -12.44 2.88 6.71
C LEU A 334 -13.05 3.35 5.38
N TRP A 335 -13.71 2.43 4.69
CA TRP A 335 -14.39 2.67 3.43
C TRP A 335 -15.88 2.79 3.69
N VAL A 336 -16.43 3.98 3.44
CA VAL A 336 -17.79 4.36 3.83
C VAL A 336 -18.58 4.69 2.58
N LYS A 337 -19.80 4.16 2.47
CA LYS A 337 -20.72 4.52 1.40
C LYS A 337 -21.21 5.94 1.59
N SER A 338 -21.07 6.76 0.55
CA SER A 338 -21.64 8.11 0.54
C SER A 338 -23.18 8.05 0.49
N PRO A 339 -23.89 8.89 1.24
CA PRO A 339 -25.35 8.97 1.17
C PRO A 339 -25.85 9.56 -0.14
N ILE A 340 -25.01 10.22 -0.92
CA ILE A 340 -25.29 10.75 -2.26
C ILE A 340 -24.30 10.22 -3.28
N ASP A 341 -24.69 10.17 -4.57
CA ASP A 341 -23.85 9.63 -5.64
C ASP A 341 -22.59 10.47 -5.90
N ASP A 342 -22.66 11.79 -5.68
CA ASP A 342 -21.52 12.69 -5.78
C ASP A 342 -20.69 12.64 -4.48
N ASP A 343 -19.75 11.70 -4.44
CA ASP A 343 -18.87 11.49 -3.28
C ASP A 343 -17.94 12.68 -3.01
N ALA A 344 -17.61 13.46 -4.04
CA ALA A 344 -16.80 14.66 -3.88
C ALA A 344 -17.59 15.78 -3.20
N ALA A 345 -18.83 16.00 -3.62
CA ALA A 345 -19.73 16.96 -2.96
C ALA A 345 -19.99 16.58 -1.51
N PHE A 346 -20.16 15.27 -1.22
CA PHE A 346 -20.32 14.79 0.15
C PHE A 346 -19.07 15.04 1.01
N CYS A 347 -17.87 14.83 0.46
CA CYS A 347 -16.63 15.16 1.15
C CYS A 347 -16.49 16.67 1.43
N ASP A 348 -17.03 17.52 0.56
CA ASP A 348 -17.09 18.98 0.81
C ASP A 348 -18.06 19.30 1.96
N GLU A 349 -19.22 18.64 2.06
CA GLU A 349 -20.13 18.79 3.21
C GLU A 349 -19.48 18.34 4.53
N LEU A 350 -18.71 17.25 4.52
CA LEU A 350 -17.94 16.83 5.69
C LEU A 350 -16.90 17.88 6.06
N LYS A 351 -16.25 18.50 5.08
CA LYS A 351 -15.27 19.57 5.30
C LYS A 351 -15.89 20.81 5.95
N ASP A 352 -17.13 21.17 5.60
CA ASP A 352 -17.86 22.27 6.25
C ASP A 352 -18.07 22.00 7.74
N GLU A 353 -18.18 20.71 8.13
CA GLU A 353 -18.20 20.26 9.53
C GLU A 353 -16.77 19.98 10.08
N ARG A 354 -15.72 20.42 9.38
CA ARG A 354 -14.30 20.29 9.74
C ARG A 354 -13.77 18.86 9.77
N VAL A 355 -14.42 17.96 9.05
CA VAL A 355 -13.96 16.60 8.82
C VAL A 355 -13.39 16.49 7.41
N LEU A 356 -12.11 16.14 7.29
CA LEU A 356 -11.47 15.92 6.01
C LEU A 356 -11.41 14.44 5.68
N SER A 357 -11.94 14.10 4.52
CA SER A 357 -12.00 12.74 3.98
C SER A 357 -11.49 12.73 2.54
N THR A 358 -11.36 11.56 1.93
CA THR A 358 -10.97 11.45 0.52
C THR A 358 -12.12 10.80 -0.27
N PRO A 359 -12.62 11.46 -1.33
CA PRO A 359 -13.68 10.90 -2.15
C PRO A 359 -13.27 9.59 -2.80
N GLY A 360 -14.21 8.65 -2.91
CA GLY A 360 -13.97 7.32 -3.45
C GLY A 360 -13.65 7.32 -4.94
N SER A 361 -14.19 8.29 -5.68
CA SER A 361 -13.83 8.53 -7.08
C SER A 361 -12.31 8.71 -7.28
N ALA A 362 -11.59 9.23 -6.28
CA ALA A 362 -10.12 9.30 -6.26
C ALA A 362 -9.43 7.93 -6.15
N PHE A 363 -10.17 6.83 -6.02
CA PHE A 363 -9.68 5.45 -5.97
C PHE A 363 -10.39 4.54 -6.98
N MET A 364 -11.10 5.11 -7.96
CA MET A 364 -11.99 4.38 -8.88
C MET A 364 -13.14 3.62 -8.19
N GLY A 365 -13.57 4.14 -7.03
CA GLY A 365 -14.69 3.62 -6.25
C GLY A 365 -15.74 4.70 -5.98
N PRO A 366 -16.44 5.22 -7.04
CA PRO A 366 -17.43 6.29 -6.87
C PRO A 366 -18.58 5.88 -5.94
N GLY A 367 -19.21 6.86 -5.29
CA GLY A 367 -20.28 6.65 -4.33
C GLY A 367 -19.80 6.20 -2.94
N TYR A 368 -18.51 6.31 -2.68
CA TYR A 368 -17.87 6.03 -1.40
C TYR A 368 -16.91 7.15 -1.00
N PHE A 369 -16.43 7.11 0.24
CA PHE A 369 -15.31 7.95 0.70
C PHE A 369 -14.44 7.17 1.68
N ARG A 370 -13.16 7.56 1.76
CA ARG A 370 -12.17 6.94 2.63
C ARG A 370 -11.88 7.82 3.84
N LEU A 371 -11.82 7.21 5.01
CA LEU A 371 -11.29 7.79 6.23
C LEU A 371 -10.01 7.03 6.63
N SER A 372 -8.90 7.76 6.80
CA SER A 372 -7.63 7.21 7.29
C SER A 372 -7.58 7.39 8.81
N TYR A 373 -7.80 6.33 9.58
CA TYR A 373 -7.86 6.41 11.05
C TYR A 373 -6.49 6.26 11.75
N CYS A 374 -5.41 6.45 11.01
CA CYS A 374 -4.06 6.60 11.58
C CYS A 374 -3.82 8.02 12.12
N VAL A 375 -4.72 8.48 12.95
CA VAL A 375 -4.75 9.78 13.61
C VAL A 375 -4.74 9.58 15.15
N SER A 376 -4.67 10.66 15.93
CA SER A 376 -4.82 10.52 17.39
C SER A 376 -6.20 9.95 17.74
N HIS A 377 -6.30 9.23 18.86
CA HIS A 377 -7.58 8.70 19.31
C HIS A 377 -8.57 9.83 19.64
N GLU A 378 -8.08 10.95 20.15
CA GLU A 378 -8.85 12.17 20.39
C GLU A 378 -9.48 12.70 19.11
N THR A 379 -8.78 12.64 17.96
CA THR A 379 -9.33 13.03 16.66
C THR A 379 -10.56 12.17 16.32
N VAL A 380 -10.46 10.84 16.52
CA VAL A 380 -11.59 9.93 16.28
C VAL A 380 -12.78 10.29 17.16
N VAL A 381 -12.59 10.39 18.47
CA VAL A 381 -13.66 10.66 19.44
C VAL A 381 -14.28 12.03 19.21
N ASN A 382 -13.46 13.08 19.03
CA ASN A 382 -13.93 14.45 18.89
C ASN A 382 -14.59 14.74 17.54
N SER A 383 -14.37 13.90 16.53
CA SER A 383 -15.04 14.03 15.22
C SER A 383 -16.50 13.54 15.22
N MET A 384 -16.88 12.68 16.16
CA MET A 384 -18.22 12.05 16.18
C MET A 384 -19.39 13.06 16.20
N PRO A 385 -19.35 14.19 16.92
CA PRO A 385 -20.41 15.20 16.84
C PRO A 385 -20.55 15.82 15.43
N SER A 386 -19.44 15.97 14.70
CA SER A 386 -19.44 16.49 13.32
C SER A 386 -20.09 15.49 12.37
N PHE A 387 -19.72 14.22 12.45
CA PHE A 387 -20.38 13.17 11.67
C PHE A 387 -21.87 13.05 11.98
N ARG A 388 -22.27 13.19 13.23
CA ARG A 388 -23.68 13.16 13.65
C ARG A 388 -24.49 14.27 12.97
N ARG A 389 -24.00 15.52 12.96
CA ARG A 389 -24.70 16.62 12.29
C ARG A 389 -24.90 16.38 10.79
N VAL A 390 -23.95 15.73 10.15
CA VAL A 390 -24.11 15.33 8.73
C VAL A 390 -25.09 14.18 8.60
N ALA A 391 -24.98 13.15 9.44
CA ALA A 391 -25.86 11.97 9.41
C ALA A 391 -27.33 12.32 9.60
N GLU A 392 -27.66 13.27 10.50
CA GLU A 392 -29.01 13.77 10.76
C GLU A 392 -29.68 14.38 9.51
N ARG A 393 -28.88 14.88 8.54
CA ARG A 393 -29.42 15.41 7.26
C ARG A 393 -29.89 14.30 6.30
N TYR A 394 -29.36 13.09 6.45
CA TYR A 394 -29.59 12.00 5.49
C TYR A 394 -30.32 10.79 6.07
N PHE A 395 -30.21 10.55 7.38
CA PHE A 395 -30.69 9.32 8.04
C PHE A 395 -31.65 9.60 9.19
N GLY A 396 -31.65 10.83 9.72
CA GLY A 396 -32.46 11.25 10.85
C GLY A 396 -33.73 11.85 10.42
#